data_21154ac4dc4b8be1320387f258422c46
#
_entry.id   21154ac4dc4b8be1320387f258422c46
#
_cell.length_a   1.000
_cell.length_b   1.000
_cell.length_c   1.000
_cell.angle_alpha   90.00
_cell.angle_beta   90.00
_cell.angle_gamma   90.00
#
_symmetry.space_group_name_H-M   'P 1'
#
loop_
_entity.id
_entity.type
_entity.pdbx_description
1 polymer ?
#
loop_
_entity_poly.entity_id
_entity_poly.type
_entity_poly.pdbx_seq_one_letter_code
_entity_poly.pdbx_strand_id
1 'polypeptide(L)'
;MEKAKFPMPTMNITQGYDMGTHKGTYAIDMAGEDSGIDWVLAPFTCKVMHVESNKSYGNWYWVESVDKVLCANGEVTKLTAMFGHDNKMRHKKGDIIKQGEHLCAEGTSGHATGNHCHMEIGKGNYVGTWYPNKYGVYMLYNEVKPNEYLCLPDNYRVIKNGGYKWTKESKVKEKSKTQKLILPKTADKWRIYPTNKKPVKGNECGYLRPAKFGGLTYEIKGWSYPDVALIDTRDFGRVQIYVAKGTGAVIK
;
A
#
# COMPACT_ATOMS: atom_id res chain seq x y z
N MET A 1 1.77 16.64 -0.39
CA MET A 1 1.11 15.32 -0.44
C MET A 1 0.79 14.91 0.99
N GLU A 2 -0.44 14.52 1.22
CA GLU A 2 -0.92 14.10 2.53
C GLU A 2 -0.30 12.75 2.93
N LYS A 3 0.05 12.58 4.22
CA LYS A 3 0.57 11.32 4.77
C LYS A 3 -0.58 10.58 5.45
N ALA A 4 -0.73 9.28 5.19
CA ALA A 4 -1.72 8.48 5.90
C ALA A 4 -1.28 8.29 7.36
N LYS A 5 -2.15 8.64 8.32
CA LYS A 5 -1.83 8.69 9.76
C LYS A 5 -2.67 7.70 10.55
N PHE A 6 -2.11 7.22 11.65
CA PHE A 6 -2.88 6.45 12.63
C PHE A 6 -4.01 7.32 13.20
N PRO A 7 -5.26 6.79 13.30
CA PRO A 7 -6.45 7.63 13.41
C PRO A 7 -6.88 7.99 14.84
N MET A 8 -6.13 7.61 15.86
CA MET A 8 -6.47 7.99 17.25
C MET A 8 -5.41 8.91 17.86
N PRO A 9 -5.74 9.72 18.88
CA PRO A 9 -4.77 10.60 19.57
C PRO A 9 -3.64 9.83 20.25
N THR A 10 -3.93 8.62 20.73
CA THR A 10 -2.98 7.69 21.32
C THR A 10 -3.11 6.32 20.69
N MET A 11 -2.06 5.52 20.72
CA MET A 11 -2.11 4.14 20.24
C MET A 11 -2.29 3.16 21.40
N ASN A 12 -3.42 2.52 21.44
CA ASN A 12 -3.72 1.45 22.38
C ASN A 12 -4.42 0.32 21.60
N ILE A 13 -3.63 -0.58 21.01
CA ILE A 13 -4.15 -1.72 20.24
C ILE A 13 -4.53 -2.83 21.24
N THR A 14 -5.81 -3.12 21.34
CA THR A 14 -6.37 -4.10 22.27
C THR A 14 -6.43 -5.50 21.67
N GLN A 15 -6.63 -5.61 20.35
CA GLN A 15 -6.53 -6.86 19.60
C GLN A 15 -5.80 -6.61 18.28
N GLY A 16 -4.92 -7.52 17.89
CA GLY A 16 -4.08 -7.39 16.68
C GLY A 16 -4.46 -8.38 15.57
N TYR A 17 -3.57 -8.45 14.56
CA TYR A 17 -3.70 -9.29 13.38
C TYR A 17 -3.78 -10.77 13.72
N ASP A 18 -4.61 -11.52 12.98
CA ASP A 18 -4.72 -12.98 13.05
C ASP A 18 -4.98 -13.53 14.46
N MET A 19 -5.50 -12.68 15.37
CA MET A 19 -5.78 -13.03 16.77
C MET A 19 -7.29 -13.03 17.04
N GLY A 20 -7.77 -13.93 17.87
CA GLY A 20 -9.15 -13.98 18.31
C GLY A 20 -10.15 -13.92 17.14
N THR A 21 -10.98 -12.90 17.12
CA THR A 21 -11.99 -12.66 16.07
C THR A 21 -11.38 -12.18 14.75
N HIS A 22 -10.10 -11.78 14.72
CA HIS A 22 -9.37 -11.31 13.52
C HIS A 22 -8.66 -12.43 12.76
N LYS A 23 -9.07 -13.68 12.91
CA LYS A 23 -8.42 -14.82 12.27
C LYS A 23 -8.30 -14.67 10.76
N GLY A 24 -7.04 -14.62 10.26
CA GLY A 24 -6.73 -14.48 8.83
C GLY A 24 -6.96 -13.08 8.27
N THR A 25 -6.99 -12.04 9.12
CA THR A 25 -7.08 -10.63 8.72
C THR A 25 -5.91 -9.81 9.29
N TYR A 26 -5.72 -8.59 8.77
CA TYR A 26 -4.84 -7.57 9.34
C TYR A 26 -5.62 -6.51 10.14
N ALA A 27 -6.82 -6.86 10.57
CA ALA A 27 -7.63 -6.01 11.43
C ALA A 27 -6.94 -5.70 12.76
N ILE A 28 -7.18 -4.52 13.29
CA ILE A 28 -6.83 -4.15 14.66
C ILE A 28 -8.03 -3.55 15.38
N ASP A 29 -8.17 -3.88 16.65
CA ASP A 29 -9.03 -3.15 17.56
C ASP A 29 -8.19 -2.16 18.34
N MET A 30 -8.65 -0.93 18.41
CA MET A 30 -7.97 0.18 19.07
C MET A 30 -8.92 0.88 20.01
N ALA A 31 -8.41 1.25 21.17
CA ALA A 31 -9.12 1.94 22.24
C ALA A 31 -8.33 3.16 22.72
N GLY A 32 -8.99 4.04 23.43
CA GLY A 32 -8.37 5.16 24.12
C GLY A 32 -7.55 4.76 25.35
N GLU A 33 -7.27 5.74 26.19
CA GLU A 33 -6.45 5.55 27.40
C GLU A 33 -7.25 5.05 28.58
N ASP A 34 -8.51 5.39 28.63
CA ASP A 34 -9.42 5.09 29.74
C ASP A 34 -10.67 4.33 29.25
N SER A 35 -11.69 4.25 30.09
CA SER A 35 -12.97 3.64 29.75
C SER A 35 -13.95 4.58 29.05
N GLY A 36 -13.54 5.80 28.75
CA GLY A 36 -14.34 6.78 28.03
C GLY A 36 -14.55 6.42 26.58
N ILE A 37 -15.11 7.35 25.84
CA ILE A 37 -15.32 7.21 24.39
C ILE A 37 -14.43 8.22 23.70
N ASP A 38 -13.37 7.72 23.06
CA ASP A 38 -12.42 8.54 22.31
C ASP A 38 -12.82 8.68 20.83
N TRP A 39 -12.38 9.80 20.25
CA TRP A 39 -12.59 10.06 18.84
C TRP A 39 -11.62 9.29 17.97
N VAL A 40 -12.14 8.73 16.90
CA VAL A 40 -11.38 8.20 15.77
C VAL A 40 -11.36 9.23 14.67
N LEU A 41 -10.19 9.67 14.29
CA LEU A 41 -9.96 10.73 13.33
C LEU A 41 -9.81 10.16 11.92
N ALA A 42 -10.14 10.92 10.90
CA ALA A 42 -9.87 10.50 9.52
C ALA A 42 -8.36 10.33 9.29
N PRO A 43 -7.88 9.14 8.90
CA PRO A 43 -6.44 8.87 8.71
C PRO A 43 -5.86 9.59 7.49
N PHE A 44 -6.70 10.02 6.59
CA PHE A 44 -6.45 10.80 5.38
C PHE A 44 -7.73 11.53 5.00
N THR A 45 -7.66 12.58 4.19
CA THR A 45 -8.86 13.19 3.61
C THR A 45 -9.60 12.14 2.78
N CYS A 46 -10.82 11.83 3.18
CA CYS A 46 -11.55 10.69 2.64
C CYS A 46 -12.99 11.02 2.26
N LYS A 47 -13.54 10.18 1.39
CA LYS A 47 -14.95 10.14 1.04
C LYS A 47 -15.58 8.90 1.68
N VAL A 48 -16.75 9.07 2.30
CA VAL A 48 -17.55 7.96 2.80
C VAL A 48 -18.18 7.21 1.63
N MET A 49 -17.78 5.97 1.44
CA MET A 49 -18.20 5.12 0.31
C MET A 49 -19.43 4.29 0.66
N HIS A 50 -19.51 3.83 1.89
CA HIS A 50 -20.64 3.07 2.42
C HIS A 50 -20.76 3.27 3.92
N VAL A 51 -21.98 3.12 4.44
CA VAL A 51 -22.29 3.06 5.87
C VAL A 51 -23.24 1.91 6.13
N GLU A 52 -23.04 1.23 7.23
CA GLU A 52 -23.93 0.16 7.72
C GLU A 52 -24.32 0.46 9.15
N SER A 53 -25.59 0.21 9.49
CA SER A 53 -26.09 0.35 10.86
C SER A 53 -27.18 -0.68 11.09
N ASN A 54 -26.87 -1.70 11.85
CA ASN A 54 -27.83 -2.71 12.24
C ASN A 54 -27.50 -3.30 13.62
N LYS A 55 -28.49 -3.97 14.22
CA LYS A 55 -28.35 -4.51 15.58
C LYS A 55 -27.31 -5.62 15.70
N SER A 56 -27.09 -6.42 14.63
CA SER A 56 -26.20 -7.58 14.68
C SER A 56 -24.74 -7.18 14.52
N TYR A 57 -24.44 -6.38 13.50
CA TYR A 57 -23.06 -6.01 13.18
C TYR A 57 -22.65 -4.67 13.79
N GLY A 58 -23.60 -3.81 14.17
CA GLY A 58 -23.33 -2.49 14.70
C GLY A 58 -23.22 -1.41 13.62
N ASN A 59 -22.49 -0.36 13.93
CA ASN A 59 -22.30 0.81 13.09
C ASN A 59 -20.94 0.76 12.43
N TRP A 60 -20.90 0.88 11.10
CA TRP A 60 -19.68 0.73 10.29
C TRP A 60 -19.57 1.80 9.23
N TYR A 61 -18.34 2.18 8.93
CA TYR A 61 -17.96 3.10 7.86
C TYR A 61 -16.93 2.46 6.94
N TRP A 62 -17.12 2.66 5.63
CA TRP A 62 -16.11 2.40 4.61
C TRP A 62 -15.76 3.72 3.97
N VAL A 63 -14.50 4.06 3.98
CA VAL A 63 -13.99 5.31 3.40
C VAL A 63 -12.90 5.04 2.37
N GLU A 64 -12.77 5.93 1.40
CA GLU A 64 -11.70 5.94 0.41
C GLU A 64 -10.98 7.28 0.43
N SER A 65 -9.65 7.28 0.37
CA SER A 65 -8.89 8.54 0.25
C SER A 65 -9.29 9.31 -1.01
N VAL A 66 -9.52 10.62 -0.90
CA VAL A 66 -9.89 11.47 -2.05
C VAL A 66 -8.76 11.46 -3.07
N ASP A 67 -7.53 11.61 -2.62
CA ASP A 67 -6.32 11.58 -3.44
C ASP A 67 -5.41 10.40 -3.04
N LYS A 68 -4.33 10.19 -3.80
CA LYS A 68 -3.24 9.30 -3.38
C LYS A 68 -2.53 9.91 -2.19
N VAL A 69 -2.23 9.08 -1.21
CA VAL A 69 -1.55 9.45 0.04
C VAL A 69 -0.18 8.80 0.13
N LEU A 70 0.72 9.42 0.87
CA LEU A 70 2.02 8.84 1.21
C LEU A 70 1.86 7.91 2.40
N CYS A 71 2.14 6.63 2.19
CA CYS A 71 2.07 5.59 3.21
C CYS A 71 3.38 5.49 4.03
N ALA A 72 3.31 4.89 5.22
CA ALA A 72 4.45 4.70 6.11
C ALA A 72 5.60 3.92 5.45
N ASN A 73 5.29 2.96 4.56
CA ASN A 73 6.28 2.20 3.79
C ASN A 73 6.90 2.99 2.61
N GLY A 74 6.53 4.28 2.44
CA GLY A 74 7.00 5.16 1.36
C GLY A 74 6.26 4.98 0.02
N GLU A 75 5.23 4.16 -0.05
CA GLU A 75 4.38 4.02 -1.24
C GLU A 75 3.42 5.21 -1.34
N VAL A 76 3.09 5.59 -2.57
CA VAL A 76 2.08 6.62 -2.87
C VAL A 76 0.93 5.98 -3.61
N THR A 77 -0.19 5.79 -2.92
CA THR A 77 -1.35 5.08 -3.45
C THR A 77 -2.66 5.60 -2.86
N LYS A 78 -3.78 5.23 -3.45
CA LYS A 78 -5.08 5.35 -2.79
C LYS A 78 -5.19 4.31 -1.67
N LEU A 79 -5.89 4.67 -0.60
CA LEU A 79 -6.24 3.77 0.49
C LEU A 79 -7.75 3.75 0.71
N THR A 80 -8.24 2.61 1.13
CA THR A 80 -9.55 2.44 1.73
C THR A 80 -9.37 2.12 3.21
N ALA A 81 -10.39 2.39 4.01
CA ALA A 81 -10.41 1.97 5.40
C ALA A 81 -11.84 1.58 5.81
N MET A 82 -11.93 0.63 6.72
CA MET A 82 -13.17 0.21 7.36
C MET A 82 -13.04 0.46 8.86
N PHE A 83 -14.10 1.03 9.45
CA PHE A 83 -14.18 1.33 10.88
C PHE A 83 -15.48 0.78 11.43
N GLY A 84 -15.40 0.07 12.55
CA GLY A 84 -16.55 -0.61 13.16
C GLY A 84 -16.80 -0.25 14.62
N HIS A 85 -17.97 -0.62 15.07
CA HIS A 85 -18.48 -0.50 16.44
C HIS A 85 -18.73 0.94 16.92
N ASP A 86 -18.78 1.95 16.01
CA ASP A 86 -19.11 3.33 16.40
C ASP A 86 -20.36 3.38 17.28
N ASN A 87 -20.33 4.17 18.32
CA ASN A 87 -21.48 4.31 19.22
C ASN A 87 -22.64 5.09 18.59
N LYS A 88 -22.38 5.88 17.55
CA LYS A 88 -23.41 6.69 16.86
C LYS A 88 -23.00 7.04 15.45
N MET A 89 -23.84 6.74 14.48
CA MET A 89 -23.63 7.17 13.09
C MET A 89 -23.65 8.69 12.96
N ARG A 90 -22.59 9.27 12.38
CA ARG A 90 -22.38 10.72 12.23
C ARG A 90 -22.30 11.17 10.80
N HIS A 91 -21.92 10.29 9.91
CA HIS A 91 -21.72 10.58 8.49
C HIS A 91 -22.58 9.66 7.62
N LYS A 92 -22.83 10.12 6.40
CA LYS A 92 -23.56 9.38 5.37
C LYS A 92 -22.69 9.15 4.13
N LYS A 93 -23.08 8.22 3.28
CA LYS A 93 -22.45 8.00 2.00
C LYS A 93 -22.34 9.28 1.19
N GLY A 94 -21.14 9.56 0.71
CA GLY A 94 -20.81 10.74 -0.10
C GLY A 94 -20.15 11.89 0.68
N ASP A 95 -20.24 11.89 2.01
CA ASP A 95 -19.58 12.93 2.82
C ASP A 95 -18.07 12.90 2.61
N ILE A 96 -17.44 14.08 2.63
CA ILE A 96 -15.99 14.26 2.60
C ILE A 96 -15.54 14.70 3.99
N ILE A 97 -14.58 13.97 4.55
CA ILE A 97 -14.01 14.20 5.88
C ILE A 97 -12.54 14.50 5.68
N LYS A 98 -12.06 15.66 6.16
CA LYS A 98 -10.65 16.03 6.05
C LYS A 98 -9.80 15.24 7.04
N GLN A 99 -8.55 15.00 6.69
CA GLN A 99 -7.61 14.34 7.60
C GLN A 99 -7.59 15.04 8.97
N GLY A 100 -7.70 14.23 10.04
CA GLY A 100 -7.71 14.70 11.41
C GLY A 100 -9.05 15.22 11.92
N GLU A 101 -10.09 15.33 11.09
CA GLU A 101 -11.45 15.55 11.55
C GLU A 101 -12.05 14.28 12.15
N HIS A 102 -13.07 14.44 12.98
CA HIS A 102 -13.78 13.30 13.62
C HIS A 102 -14.51 12.47 12.56
N LEU A 103 -14.14 11.21 12.42
CA LEU A 103 -14.79 10.27 11.52
C LEU A 103 -15.83 9.43 12.27
N CYS A 104 -15.42 8.80 13.33
CA CYS A 104 -16.29 8.02 14.23
C CYS A 104 -15.78 8.12 15.66
N ALA A 105 -16.31 7.32 16.56
CA ALA A 105 -15.81 7.21 17.92
C ALA A 105 -15.78 5.74 18.32
N GLU A 106 -15.05 5.43 19.35
CA GLU A 106 -15.16 4.13 20.01
C GLU A 106 -16.61 3.81 20.37
N GLY A 107 -16.94 2.55 20.41
CA GLY A 107 -18.27 2.13 20.82
C GLY A 107 -18.39 0.65 21.08
N THR A 108 -19.60 0.26 21.34
CA THR A 108 -19.99 -1.13 21.64
C THR A 108 -21.15 -1.59 20.74
N SER A 109 -21.38 -0.93 19.60
CA SER A 109 -22.47 -1.34 18.72
C SER A 109 -22.16 -2.69 18.05
N GLY A 110 -23.17 -3.54 17.93
CA GLY A 110 -23.03 -4.90 17.40
C GLY A 110 -22.36 -5.87 18.38
N HIS A 111 -21.48 -6.73 17.85
CA HIS A 111 -20.77 -7.74 18.64
C HIS A 111 -19.47 -7.18 19.22
N ALA A 112 -19.56 -6.32 20.22
CA ALA A 112 -18.40 -5.76 20.92
C ALA A 112 -18.51 -6.01 22.42
N THR A 113 -17.39 -6.33 23.08
CA THR A 113 -17.32 -6.64 24.52
C THR A 113 -16.89 -5.46 25.37
N GLY A 114 -16.49 -4.35 24.77
CA GLY A 114 -16.07 -3.11 25.41
C GLY A 114 -15.88 -2.01 24.39
N ASN A 115 -15.69 -0.76 24.84
CA ASN A 115 -15.46 0.37 23.95
C ASN A 115 -14.17 0.16 23.16
N HIS A 116 -14.28 0.12 21.86
CA HIS A 116 -13.15 0.08 20.93
C HIS A 116 -13.61 0.51 19.53
N CYS A 117 -12.67 0.73 18.65
CA CYS A 117 -12.91 0.85 17.23
C CYS A 117 -12.16 -0.26 16.50
N HIS A 118 -12.88 -1.07 15.75
CA HIS A 118 -12.31 -2.00 14.80
C HIS A 118 -11.84 -1.25 13.57
N MET A 119 -10.62 -1.51 13.08
CA MET A 119 -10.09 -0.87 11.88
C MET A 119 -9.38 -1.87 10.97
N GLU A 120 -9.69 -1.76 9.67
CA GLU A 120 -8.94 -2.38 8.59
C GLU A 120 -8.53 -1.34 7.55
N ILE A 121 -7.38 -1.56 6.90
CA ILE A 121 -6.89 -0.73 5.80
C ILE A 121 -6.78 -1.59 4.55
N GLY A 122 -7.28 -1.06 3.43
CA GLY A 122 -7.16 -1.65 2.10
C GLY A 122 -6.34 -0.77 1.16
N LYS A 123 -5.65 -1.38 0.21
CA LYS A 123 -4.89 -0.68 -0.82
C LYS A 123 -5.71 -0.53 -2.10
N GLY A 124 -5.74 0.67 -2.64
CA GLY A 124 -6.42 1.00 -3.89
C GLY A 124 -7.78 1.64 -3.69
N ASN A 125 -8.61 1.57 -4.72
CA ASN A 125 -9.97 2.12 -4.69
C ASN A 125 -10.93 1.19 -3.94
N TYR A 126 -12.00 1.76 -3.42
CA TYR A 126 -13.12 1.02 -2.85
C TYR A 126 -13.81 0.15 -3.91
N VAL A 127 -13.88 -1.16 -3.65
CA VAL A 127 -14.49 -2.14 -4.59
C VAL A 127 -15.67 -2.90 -3.97
N GLY A 128 -15.95 -2.67 -2.70
CA GLY A 128 -17.04 -3.33 -1.97
C GLY A 128 -16.86 -3.20 -0.46
N THR A 129 -17.83 -3.66 0.31
CA THR A 129 -17.81 -3.56 1.78
C THR A 129 -16.80 -4.55 2.38
N TRP A 130 -17.15 -5.81 2.41
CA TRP A 130 -16.37 -6.90 2.96
C TRP A 130 -16.66 -8.21 2.22
N TYR A 131 -15.82 -9.22 2.44
CA TYR A 131 -16.05 -10.59 2.02
C TYR A 131 -15.51 -11.56 3.07
N PRO A 132 -16.04 -12.79 3.18
CA PRO A 132 -15.53 -13.76 4.13
C PRO A 132 -14.21 -14.35 3.63
N ASN A 133 -13.21 -14.43 4.53
CA ASN A 133 -11.99 -15.17 4.26
C ASN A 133 -12.20 -16.69 4.44
N LYS A 134 -11.15 -17.47 4.28
CA LYS A 134 -11.21 -18.94 4.42
C LYS A 134 -11.61 -19.46 5.81
N TYR A 135 -11.60 -18.60 6.82
CA TYR A 135 -12.05 -18.92 8.19
C TYR A 135 -13.46 -18.41 8.47
N GLY A 136 -14.14 -17.82 7.48
CA GLY A 136 -15.47 -17.23 7.63
C GLY A 136 -15.48 -15.85 8.28
N VAL A 137 -14.31 -15.25 8.53
CA VAL A 137 -14.18 -13.89 9.06
C VAL A 137 -14.34 -12.89 7.92
N TYR A 138 -15.22 -11.91 8.08
CA TYR A 138 -15.42 -10.85 7.12
C TYR A 138 -14.28 -9.85 7.19
N MET A 139 -13.74 -9.47 6.05
CA MET A 139 -12.59 -8.58 5.93
C MET A 139 -12.73 -7.61 4.76
N LEU A 140 -12.02 -6.49 4.84
CA LEU A 140 -11.96 -5.47 3.77
C LEU A 140 -11.25 -6.01 2.52
N TYR A 141 -11.70 -5.59 1.34
CA TYR A 141 -11.00 -5.91 0.09
C TYR A 141 -9.60 -5.29 0.03
N ASN A 142 -8.65 -6.03 -0.57
CA ASN A 142 -7.25 -5.59 -0.74
C ASN A 142 -6.58 -5.19 0.57
N GLU A 143 -6.91 -5.87 1.65
CA GLU A 143 -6.43 -5.60 3.00
C GLU A 143 -4.90 -5.59 3.07
N VAL A 144 -4.36 -4.65 3.81
CA VAL A 144 -2.94 -4.47 4.06
C VAL A 144 -2.70 -4.18 5.54
N LYS A 145 -1.48 -4.44 6.02
CA LYS A 145 -1.12 -4.23 7.43
C LYS A 145 -1.13 -2.73 7.78
N PRO A 146 -1.97 -2.28 8.69
CA PRO A 146 -2.05 -0.87 9.09
C PRO A 146 -0.70 -0.26 9.49
N ASN A 147 0.17 -0.98 10.19
CA ASN A 147 1.49 -0.50 10.62
C ASN A 147 2.49 -0.25 9.46
N GLU A 148 2.25 -0.83 8.29
CA GLU A 148 3.06 -0.59 7.08
C GLU A 148 2.53 0.58 6.24
N TYR A 149 1.26 0.95 6.41
CA TYR A 149 0.61 1.98 5.60
C TYR A 149 0.30 3.27 6.35
N LEU A 150 0.05 3.21 7.66
CA LEU A 150 -0.21 4.39 8.49
C LEU A 150 1.03 4.79 9.28
N CYS A 151 1.38 6.07 9.28
CA CYS A 151 2.46 6.60 10.09
C CYS A 151 1.95 7.22 11.39
N LEU A 152 2.81 7.24 12.40
CA LEU A 152 2.56 7.95 13.65
C LEU A 152 2.99 9.41 13.51
N PRO A 153 2.25 10.37 14.08
CA PRO A 153 2.74 11.71 14.29
C PRO A 153 4.02 11.75 15.15
N ASP A 154 4.81 12.81 15.02
CA ASP A 154 5.93 13.06 15.93
C ASP A 154 5.42 13.18 17.36
N ASN A 155 6.22 12.69 18.32
CA ASN A 155 5.90 12.68 19.76
C ASN A 155 4.58 11.96 20.10
N TYR A 156 4.18 11.01 19.26
CA TYR A 156 2.95 10.26 19.45
C TYR A 156 3.04 9.34 20.67
N ARG A 157 2.02 9.36 21.51
CA ARG A 157 1.94 8.51 22.68
C ARG A 157 1.51 7.10 22.29
N VAL A 158 2.25 6.10 22.75
CA VAL A 158 1.98 4.70 22.53
C VAL A 158 1.83 3.99 23.88
N ILE A 159 0.67 3.42 24.13
CA ILE A 159 0.36 2.59 25.30
C ILE A 159 0.62 1.11 24.95
N LYS A 160 -0.05 0.63 23.90
CA LYS A 160 0.15 -0.70 23.35
C LYS A 160 0.24 -0.59 21.82
N ASN A 161 1.29 -1.13 21.23
CA ASN A 161 1.53 -1.10 19.79
C ASN A 161 1.11 -2.37 19.04
N GLY A 162 0.42 -3.28 19.73
CA GLY A 162 0.02 -4.57 19.18
C GLY A 162 1.16 -5.55 18.91
N GLY A 163 2.38 -5.25 19.37
CA GLY A 163 3.59 -6.01 19.03
C GLY A 163 4.18 -5.65 17.67
N TYR A 164 3.67 -4.64 16.97
CA TYR A 164 4.10 -4.24 15.63
C TYR A 164 5.08 -3.07 15.66
N LYS A 165 5.94 -3.03 14.65
CA LYS A 165 6.82 -1.89 14.39
C LYS A 165 6.05 -0.83 13.60
N TRP A 166 5.90 0.36 14.17
CA TRP A 166 5.27 1.51 13.54
C TRP A 166 6.30 2.56 13.12
N THR A 167 6.07 3.19 11.99
CA THR A 167 6.94 4.25 11.44
C THR A 167 6.42 5.62 11.86
N LYS A 168 7.27 6.45 12.47
CA LYS A 168 6.95 7.85 12.84
C LYS A 168 7.01 8.81 11.65
N GLU A 169 7.91 8.54 10.70
CA GLU A 169 8.06 9.33 9.49
C GLU A 169 7.87 8.47 8.24
N SER A 170 7.09 8.97 7.29
CA SER A 170 7.07 8.45 5.94
C SER A 170 8.00 9.28 5.06
N LYS A 171 8.99 8.63 4.47
CA LYS A 171 9.75 9.20 3.36
C LYS A 171 9.17 8.63 2.07
N VAL A 172 8.88 9.50 1.11
CA VAL A 172 8.59 9.02 -0.26
C VAL A 172 9.74 8.08 -0.61
N LYS A 173 9.43 6.81 -0.92
CA LYS A 173 10.42 5.99 -1.60
C LYS A 173 10.83 6.82 -2.82
N GLU A 174 12.04 7.37 -2.81
CA GLU A 174 12.58 7.91 -4.04
C GLU A 174 12.31 6.83 -5.08
N LYS A 175 11.53 7.17 -6.13
CA LYS A 175 11.51 6.31 -7.32
C LYS A 175 12.97 6.06 -7.58
N SER A 176 13.43 4.81 -7.40
CA SER A 176 14.81 4.44 -7.65
C SER A 176 15.14 5.15 -8.97
N LYS A 177 16.13 6.03 -8.97
CA LYS A 177 16.47 6.84 -10.17
C LYS A 177 16.38 5.86 -11.30
N THR A 178 15.43 6.08 -12.22
CA THR A 178 15.16 5.13 -13.29
C THR A 178 16.47 4.95 -14.01
N GLN A 179 17.15 3.85 -13.74
CA GLN A 179 18.47 3.60 -14.32
C GLN A 179 18.30 3.56 -15.83
N LYS A 180 19.09 4.33 -16.53
CA LYS A 180 19.09 4.35 -17.98
C LYS A 180 20.26 3.50 -18.47
N LEU A 181 19.95 2.54 -19.31
CA LEU A 181 20.91 1.80 -20.08
C LEU A 181 21.24 2.57 -21.37
N ILE A 182 22.49 2.89 -21.58
CA ILE A 182 22.99 3.53 -22.81
C ILE A 182 23.88 2.54 -23.54
N LEU A 183 23.47 2.15 -24.73
CA LEU A 183 24.22 1.31 -25.63
C LEU A 183 25.06 2.20 -26.58
N PRO A 184 26.36 1.91 -26.75
CA PRO A 184 27.28 2.78 -27.48
C PRO A 184 26.97 2.80 -28.98
N LYS A 185 27.19 3.96 -29.61
CA LYS A 185 27.02 4.17 -31.06
C LYS A 185 27.96 3.32 -31.93
N THR A 186 28.99 2.73 -31.33
CA THR A 186 29.97 1.85 -32.00
C THR A 186 29.54 0.39 -32.08
N ALA A 187 28.50 -0.03 -31.33
CA ALA A 187 28.02 -1.42 -31.29
C ALA A 187 27.13 -1.71 -32.50
N ASP A 188 27.59 -2.56 -33.44
CA ASP A 188 26.76 -2.97 -34.59
C ASP A 188 25.56 -3.84 -34.17
N LYS A 189 25.77 -4.78 -33.26
CA LYS A 189 24.75 -5.75 -32.81
C LYS A 189 24.81 -5.93 -31.30
N TRP A 190 23.63 -5.99 -30.67
CA TRP A 190 23.49 -6.33 -29.26
C TRP A 190 22.39 -7.38 -29.07
N ARG A 191 22.73 -8.54 -28.50
CA ARG A 191 21.79 -9.64 -28.30
C ARG A 191 20.74 -9.28 -27.29
N ILE A 192 19.49 -9.64 -27.59
CA ILE A 192 18.38 -9.58 -26.66
C ILE A 192 17.72 -10.95 -26.55
N TYR A 193 17.15 -11.23 -25.37
CA TYR A 193 16.63 -12.54 -25.02
C TYR A 193 15.20 -12.42 -24.47
N PRO A 194 14.33 -13.41 -24.73
CA PRO A 194 13.00 -13.40 -24.16
C PRO A 194 13.06 -13.61 -22.65
N THR A 195 12.09 -13.05 -21.91
CA THR A 195 12.09 -13.08 -20.43
C THR A 195 11.85 -14.47 -19.83
N ASN A 196 11.34 -15.42 -20.61
CA ASN A 196 11.03 -16.79 -20.21
C ASN A 196 12.15 -17.81 -20.53
N LYS A 197 13.31 -17.36 -21.02
CA LYS A 197 14.48 -18.23 -21.29
C LYS A 197 15.74 -17.62 -20.66
N LYS A 198 16.74 -18.48 -20.38
CA LYS A 198 18.05 -18.00 -19.91
C LYS A 198 18.72 -17.17 -21.01
N PRO A 199 19.38 -16.02 -20.69
CA PRO A 199 20.04 -15.12 -21.65
C PRO A 199 21.41 -15.68 -22.09
N VAL A 200 21.41 -16.82 -22.76
CA VAL A 200 22.62 -17.49 -23.29
C VAL A 200 22.56 -17.55 -24.81
N LYS A 201 23.73 -17.62 -25.45
CA LYS A 201 23.84 -17.78 -26.92
C LYS A 201 22.99 -18.95 -27.41
N GLY A 202 22.17 -18.72 -28.42
CA GLY A 202 21.22 -19.67 -28.98
C GLY A 202 19.78 -19.46 -28.50
N ASN A 203 19.55 -18.65 -27.44
CA ASN A 203 18.23 -18.31 -26.94
C ASN A 203 17.77 -16.88 -27.34
N GLU A 204 18.52 -16.21 -28.21
CA GLU A 204 18.21 -14.84 -28.64
C GLU A 204 16.82 -14.77 -29.30
N CYS A 205 16.05 -13.72 -29.01
CA CYS A 205 14.85 -13.36 -29.75
C CYS A 205 15.13 -12.29 -30.81
N GLY A 206 16.32 -11.69 -30.82
CA GLY A 206 16.69 -10.67 -31.79
C GLY A 206 17.96 -9.91 -31.41
N TYR A 207 18.16 -8.83 -32.15
CA TYR A 207 19.32 -7.96 -31.98
C TYR A 207 18.93 -6.49 -32.02
N LEU A 208 19.41 -5.68 -31.09
CA LEU A 208 19.43 -4.24 -31.22
C LEU A 208 20.62 -3.83 -32.08
N ARG A 209 20.52 -2.68 -32.75
CA ARG A 209 21.54 -2.16 -33.63
C ARG A 209 21.90 -0.70 -33.25
N PRO A 210 22.65 -0.50 -32.14
CA PRO A 210 22.94 0.83 -31.65
C PRO A 210 23.66 1.71 -32.65
N ALA A 211 24.62 1.18 -33.44
CA ALA A 211 25.35 1.93 -34.44
C ALA A 211 24.44 2.55 -35.50
N LYS A 212 23.37 1.84 -35.89
CA LYS A 212 22.42 2.33 -36.92
C LYS A 212 21.68 3.61 -36.46
N PHE A 213 21.55 3.80 -35.15
CA PHE A 213 20.75 4.90 -34.57
C PHE A 213 21.60 5.91 -33.77
N GLY A 214 22.93 5.87 -33.90
CA GLY A 214 23.83 6.78 -33.17
C GLY A 214 23.89 6.49 -31.65
N GLY A 215 23.59 5.25 -31.25
CA GLY A 215 23.42 4.79 -29.89
C GLY A 215 21.95 4.54 -29.55
N LEU A 216 21.69 3.76 -28.51
CA LEU A 216 20.34 3.52 -28.02
C LEU A 216 20.27 3.74 -26.51
N THR A 217 19.16 4.29 -26.04
CA THR A 217 18.94 4.51 -24.61
C THR A 217 17.60 3.86 -24.20
N TYR A 218 17.66 3.10 -23.13
CA TYR A 218 16.50 2.42 -22.56
C TYR A 218 16.37 2.70 -21.08
N GLU A 219 15.16 2.71 -20.57
CA GLU A 219 14.87 2.66 -19.14
C GLU A 219 15.02 1.22 -18.65
N ILE A 220 15.84 0.98 -17.61
CA ILE A 220 15.92 -0.33 -16.97
C ILE A 220 14.67 -0.55 -16.13
N LYS A 221 13.92 -1.60 -16.46
CA LYS A 221 12.68 -1.99 -15.78
C LYS A 221 12.89 -3.00 -14.64
N GLY A 222 14.10 -3.49 -14.50
CA GLY A 222 14.52 -4.45 -13.48
C GLY A 222 15.75 -5.24 -13.93
N TRP A 223 16.12 -6.23 -13.12
CA TRP A 223 17.25 -7.13 -13.35
C TRP A 223 16.77 -8.57 -13.22
N SER A 224 17.03 -9.40 -14.22
CA SER A 224 16.68 -10.83 -14.19
C SER A 224 17.82 -11.72 -13.66
N TYR A 225 19.06 -11.30 -13.89
CA TYR A 225 20.29 -11.89 -13.36
C TYR A 225 21.31 -10.79 -13.11
N PRO A 226 22.41 -11.05 -12.38
CA PRO A 226 23.55 -10.12 -12.36
C PRO A 226 23.95 -9.75 -13.79
N ASP A 227 24.12 -8.46 -14.05
CA ASP A 227 24.48 -7.89 -15.37
C ASP A 227 23.44 -8.14 -16.50
N VAL A 228 22.23 -8.59 -16.22
CA VAL A 228 21.17 -8.80 -17.21
C VAL A 228 19.98 -7.91 -16.90
N ALA A 229 19.89 -6.77 -17.59
CA ALA A 229 18.81 -5.80 -17.43
C ALA A 229 17.54 -6.23 -18.18
N LEU A 230 16.38 -5.84 -17.65
CA LEU A 230 15.09 -5.89 -18.33
C LEU A 230 14.80 -4.51 -18.93
N ILE A 231 14.52 -4.48 -20.23
CA ILE A 231 14.17 -3.27 -20.97
C ILE A 231 12.92 -3.51 -21.81
N ASP A 232 12.18 -2.43 -22.10
CA ASP A 232 11.07 -2.46 -23.05
C ASP A 232 11.55 -1.92 -24.40
N THR A 233 11.38 -2.70 -25.46
CA THR A 233 11.73 -2.32 -26.83
C THR A 233 10.45 -2.20 -27.66
N ARG A 234 10.48 -1.34 -28.69
CA ARG A 234 9.33 -1.14 -29.55
C ARG A 234 8.95 -2.40 -30.34
N ASP A 235 9.95 -3.11 -30.85
CA ASP A 235 9.74 -4.18 -31.83
C ASP A 235 9.71 -5.58 -31.19
N PHE A 236 10.24 -5.74 -29.95
CA PHE A 236 10.34 -7.04 -29.27
C PHE A 236 9.64 -7.06 -27.91
N GLY A 237 8.98 -5.95 -27.50
CA GLY A 237 8.39 -5.84 -26.17
C GLY A 237 9.42 -5.88 -25.05
N ARG A 238 9.10 -6.52 -23.93
CA ARG A 238 10.01 -6.68 -22.78
C ARG A 238 11.02 -7.80 -23.04
N VAL A 239 12.30 -7.47 -22.95
CA VAL A 239 13.41 -8.40 -23.21
C VAL A 239 14.50 -8.26 -22.15
N GLN A 240 15.34 -9.31 -22.08
CA GLN A 240 16.57 -9.34 -21.31
C GLN A 240 17.75 -8.91 -22.18
N ILE A 241 18.69 -8.16 -21.59
CA ILE A 241 19.90 -7.70 -22.26
C ILE A 241 21.12 -7.77 -21.34
N TYR A 242 22.21 -8.38 -21.79
CA TYR A 242 23.46 -8.49 -21.04
C TYR A 242 24.26 -7.21 -21.14
N VAL A 243 24.66 -6.65 -20.00
CA VAL A 243 25.25 -5.29 -19.90
C VAL A 243 26.43 -5.22 -18.91
N ALA A 244 27.17 -6.32 -18.75
CA ALA A 244 28.32 -6.38 -17.85
C ALA A 244 29.37 -5.31 -18.14
N LYS A 245 30.18 -5.00 -17.13
CA LYS A 245 31.37 -4.15 -17.26
C LYS A 245 32.28 -4.68 -18.39
N GLY A 246 32.70 -3.80 -19.32
CA GLY A 246 33.50 -4.19 -20.48
C GLY A 246 32.71 -4.42 -21.77
N THR A 247 31.36 -4.50 -21.72
CA THR A 247 30.53 -4.57 -22.94
C THR A 247 30.45 -3.22 -23.69
N GLY A 248 30.83 -2.13 -23.04
CA GLY A 248 30.64 -0.78 -23.53
C GLY A 248 29.27 -0.17 -23.20
N ALA A 249 28.37 -0.92 -22.56
CA ALA A 249 27.11 -0.39 -22.00
C ALA A 249 27.39 0.54 -20.82
N VAL A 250 26.65 1.63 -20.71
CA VAL A 250 26.73 2.57 -19.59
C VAL A 250 25.38 2.59 -18.89
N ILE A 251 25.41 2.45 -17.56
CA ILE A 251 24.25 2.59 -16.69
C ILE A 251 24.35 3.90 -15.92
N LYS A 252 23.30 4.74 -15.99
CA LYS A 252 23.22 6.04 -15.32
C LYS A 252 21.98 6.11 -14.44
#